data_d012991427380beb756e22c7322f0450
#
_entry.id   d012991427380beb756e22c7322f0450
#
_cell.length_a   1.000
_cell.length_b   1.000
_cell.length_c   1.000
_cell.angle_alpha   90.00
_cell.angle_beta   90.00
_cell.angle_gamma   90.00
#
_symmetry.space_group_name_H-M   'P 1'
#
loop_
_entity.id
_entity.type
_entity.pdbx_description
1 polymer ?
#
loop_
_entity_poly.entity_id
_entity_poly.type
_entity_poly.pdbx_seq_one_letter_code
_entity_poly.pdbx_strand_id
1 'polypeptide(L)'
;MILRTARRAVLPLLLPLLSLPLQPFAAPTVASQVEEAARAELEKQAEASGLADARFELTVVPPRAAPACPGPVEVDVLDTRQPTRMRFAVRCPGAGASRQEYIVRARISASVVITATPVAANEVLTDSNVTVGQRDITSITDPVVSPIDAVGQTSRRSLRAGDVLRNSSLSAPVLVKRGDAVVMIAREDGIEVSTAGEALDTGAKGALVRVRNASSGQVVRMRVTAPGMVEPADRPPISR
;
A
#
# COMPACT_ATOMS: atom_id res chain seq x y z
N MET A 1 -15.83 8.06 96.04
CA MET A 1 -16.37 7.59 94.77
C MET A 1 -16.15 8.73 93.79
N ILE A 2 -15.04 8.68 93.02
CA ILE A 2 -14.53 9.84 92.25
C ILE A 2 -14.64 9.46 90.79
N LEU A 3 -15.55 10.14 90.04
CA LEU A 3 -15.67 10.01 88.56
C LEU A 3 -14.55 10.80 87.86
N ARG A 4 -13.72 10.14 87.14
CA ARG A 4 -12.74 10.77 86.20
C ARG A 4 -13.37 10.91 84.83
N THR A 5 -13.63 12.14 84.41
CA THR A 5 -14.02 12.51 83.05
C THR A 5 -12.77 12.58 82.12
N ALA A 6 -12.69 11.71 81.10
CA ALA A 6 -11.67 11.74 80.12
C ALA A 6 -12.05 12.73 79.01
N ARG A 7 -11.27 13.82 78.79
CA ARG A 7 -11.36 14.76 77.71
C ARG A 7 -10.67 14.11 76.48
N ARG A 8 -11.42 13.84 75.40
CA ARG A 8 -10.88 13.47 74.07
C ARG A 8 -10.41 14.72 73.36
N ALA A 9 -9.12 14.84 73.17
CA ALA A 9 -8.52 15.86 72.30
C ALA A 9 -8.74 15.49 70.79
N VAL A 10 -9.45 16.34 70.04
CA VAL A 10 -9.62 16.24 68.56
C VAL A 10 -8.45 16.98 67.93
N LEU A 11 -7.58 16.24 67.29
CA LEU A 11 -6.44 16.76 66.53
C LEU A 11 -6.94 17.14 65.13
N PRO A 12 -6.81 18.39 64.64
CA PRO A 12 -7.20 18.75 63.28
C PRO A 12 -6.15 18.22 62.29
N LEU A 13 -6.60 17.33 61.40
CA LEU A 13 -5.82 16.79 60.28
C LEU A 13 -5.68 17.89 59.21
N LEU A 14 -4.55 18.60 59.19
CA LEU A 14 -4.16 19.51 58.10
C LEU A 14 -3.79 18.69 56.88
N LEU A 15 -4.69 18.61 55.88
CA LEU A 15 -4.34 18.10 54.51
C LEU A 15 -3.48 19.18 53.79
N PRO A 16 -2.28 18.81 53.31
CA PRO A 16 -1.54 19.71 52.46
C PRO A 16 -2.21 19.79 51.08
N LEU A 17 -2.65 20.96 50.67
CA LEU A 17 -3.09 21.26 49.30
C LEU A 17 -1.89 21.09 48.39
N LEU A 18 -1.84 19.97 47.66
CA LEU A 18 -0.84 19.72 46.60
C LEU A 18 -1.18 20.61 45.41
N SER A 19 -0.56 21.81 45.33
CA SER A 19 -0.63 22.68 44.16
C SER A 19 0.16 22.04 43.03
N LEU A 20 -0.53 21.33 42.07
CA LEU A 20 0.06 20.93 40.82
C LEU A 20 0.43 22.20 40.00
N PRO A 21 1.66 22.35 39.51
CA PRO A 21 2.00 23.43 38.62
C PRO A 21 1.22 23.27 37.34
N LEU A 22 0.41 24.26 36.94
CA LEU A 22 -0.14 24.39 35.60
C LEU A 22 1.06 24.58 34.66
N GLN A 23 1.38 23.54 33.87
CA GLN A 23 2.37 23.68 32.80
C GLN A 23 1.74 24.54 31.68
N PRO A 24 2.38 25.63 31.26
CA PRO A 24 1.89 26.41 30.12
C PRO A 24 1.93 25.55 28.88
N PHE A 25 0.79 25.30 28.24
CA PHE A 25 0.71 24.73 26.90
C PHE A 25 1.39 25.73 25.96
N ALA A 26 2.56 25.36 25.42
CA ALA A 26 3.21 26.14 24.40
C ALA A 26 2.29 26.20 23.17
N ALA A 27 2.01 27.40 22.67
CA ALA A 27 1.21 27.56 21.45
C ALA A 27 1.86 26.81 20.28
N PRO A 28 1.06 26.11 19.43
CA PRO A 28 1.60 25.35 18.32
C PRO A 28 2.36 26.27 17.36
N THR A 29 3.56 25.86 16.98
CA THR A 29 4.38 26.61 16.00
C THR A 29 3.80 26.40 14.60
N VAL A 30 4.10 27.31 13.65
CA VAL A 30 3.72 27.13 12.24
C VAL A 30 4.25 25.79 11.70
N ALA A 31 5.49 25.45 12.05
CA ALA A 31 6.10 24.18 11.60
C ALA A 31 5.34 22.96 12.13
N SER A 32 4.90 22.97 13.39
CA SER A 32 4.11 21.85 13.95
C SER A 32 2.74 21.72 13.31
N GLN A 33 2.08 22.83 12.95
CA GLN A 33 0.79 22.80 12.25
C GLN A 33 0.95 22.27 10.80
N VAL A 34 2.03 22.63 10.11
CA VAL A 34 2.36 22.07 8.78
C VAL A 34 2.70 20.58 8.87
N GLU A 35 3.42 20.16 9.91
CA GLU A 35 3.72 18.75 10.15
C GLU A 35 2.45 17.94 10.39
N GLU A 36 1.53 18.45 11.19
CA GLU A 36 0.24 17.80 11.46
C GLU A 36 -0.60 17.67 10.18
N ALA A 37 -0.68 18.73 9.38
CA ALA A 37 -1.37 18.69 8.08
C ALA A 37 -0.73 17.67 7.10
N ALA A 38 0.60 17.60 7.06
CA ALA A 38 1.32 16.66 6.23
C ALA A 38 1.10 15.20 6.71
N ARG A 39 1.07 14.97 8.02
CA ARG A 39 0.79 13.68 8.63
C ARG A 39 -0.62 13.21 8.29
N ALA A 40 -1.62 14.05 8.48
CA ALA A 40 -3.01 13.74 8.15
C ALA A 40 -3.19 13.37 6.67
N GLU A 41 -2.52 14.07 5.76
CA GLU A 41 -2.57 13.75 4.32
C GLU A 41 -1.90 12.41 4.00
N LEU A 42 -0.77 12.09 4.63
CA LEU A 42 -0.10 10.79 4.46
C LEU A 42 -0.89 9.64 5.06
N GLU A 43 -1.53 9.82 6.21
CA GLU A 43 -2.43 8.83 6.82
C GLU A 43 -3.60 8.51 5.89
N LYS A 44 -4.24 9.54 5.33
CA LYS A 44 -5.32 9.38 4.34
C LYS A 44 -4.84 8.62 3.09
N GLN A 45 -3.64 8.92 2.58
CA GLN A 45 -3.07 8.22 1.42
C GLN A 45 -2.73 6.76 1.76
N ALA A 46 -2.20 6.49 2.95
CA ALA A 46 -1.90 5.14 3.44
C ALA A 46 -3.17 4.29 3.56
N GLU A 47 -4.23 4.84 4.14
CA GLU A 47 -5.54 4.18 4.23
C GLU A 47 -6.10 3.86 2.84
N ALA A 48 -6.09 4.84 1.94
CA ALA A 48 -6.57 4.65 0.56
C ALA A 48 -5.77 3.60 -0.22
N SER A 49 -4.48 3.41 0.12
CA SER A 49 -3.59 2.42 -0.49
C SER A 49 -3.58 1.08 0.26
N GLY A 50 -4.34 0.92 1.34
CA GLY A 50 -4.38 -0.29 2.16
C GLY A 50 -3.07 -0.60 2.89
N LEU A 51 -2.23 0.40 3.14
CA LEU A 51 -0.95 0.22 3.84
C LEU A 51 -1.19 -0.04 5.34
N ALA A 52 -0.76 -1.21 5.81
CA ALA A 52 -0.80 -1.56 7.22
C ALA A 52 0.46 -1.07 7.94
N ASP A 53 0.30 -0.72 9.23
CA ASP A 53 1.40 -0.29 10.12
C ASP A 53 2.26 0.83 9.54
N ALA A 54 1.63 1.76 8.79
CA ALA A 54 2.33 2.88 8.19
C ALA A 54 2.92 3.81 9.27
N ARG A 55 4.20 4.15 9.13
CA ARG A 55 4.93 5.07 10.00
C ARG A 55 5.53 6.18 9.18
N PHE A 56 5.41 7.40 9.67
CA PHE A 56 5.86 8.61 8.98
C PHE A 56 6.88 9.35 9.84
N GLU A 57 8.08 9.53 9.30
CA GLU A 57 9.08 10.44 9.85
C GLU A 57 9.04 11.71 8.99
N LEU A 58 8.68 12.85 9.60
CA LEU A 58 8.49 14.11 8.90
C LEU A 58 9.57 15.12 9.29
N THR A 59 10.02 15.88 8.30
CA THR A 59 10.92 17.02 8.49
C THR A 59 10.36 18.21 7.74
N VAL A 60 9.98 19.25 8.47
CA VAL A 60 9.48 20.52 7.90
C VAL A 60 10.65 21.44 7.59
N VAL A 61 10.73 21.93 6.37
CA VAL A 61 11.73 22.91 5.91
C VAL A 61 11.00 24.24 5.69
N PRO A 62 11.16 25.20 6.60
CA PRO A 62 10.52 26.52 6.46
C PRO A 62 11.18 27.33 5.34
N PRO A 63 10.49 28.33 4.78
CA PRO A 63 11.10 29.30 3.87
C PRO A 63 12.12 30.18 4.61
N ARG A 64 13.08 30.76 3.85
CA ARG A 64 14.19 31.55 4.42
C ARG A 64 13.74 32.73 5.27
N ALA A 65 12.58 33.33 4.96
CA ALA A 65 12.01 34.48 5.67
C ALA A 65 10.58 34.12 6.11
N ALA A 66 10.44 33.15 7.04
CA ALA A 66 9.15 32.82 7.61
C ALA A 66 8.74 33.89 8.63
N PRO A 67 7.64 34.66 8.43
CA PRO A 67 7.13 35.54 9.44
C PRO A 67 6.62 34.77 10.65
N ALA A 68 6.73 35.35 11.82
CA ALA A 68 6.07 34.83 13.01
C ALA A 68 4.55 35.02 12.86
N CYS A 69 3.80 33.95 12.94
CA CYS A 69 2.33 33.98 12.95
C CYS A 69 1.83 33.86 14.40
N PRO A 70 1.15 34.86 14.92
CA PRO A 70 0.61 34.84 16.28
C PRO A 70 -0.71 34.04 16.32
N GLY A 71 -0.70 32.75 16.19
CA GLY A 71 -1.92 31.94 16.30
C GLY A 71 -2.02 30.81 15.28
N PRO A 72 -3.19 30.16 15.19
CA PRO A 72 -3.43 29.09 14.24
C PRO A 72 -3.34 29.60 12.81
N VAL A 73 -2.70 28.80 11.94
CA VAL A 73 -2.50 29.11 10.52
C VAL A 73 -3.42 28.26 9.66
N GLU A 74 -3.73 28.79 8.47
CA GLU A 74 -4.42 28.01 7.44
C GLU A 74 -3.36 27.31 6.57
N VAL A 75 -3.42 25.98 6.48
CA VAL A 75 -2.46 25.16 5.72
C VAL A 75 -3.16 24.51 4.54
N ASP A 76 -2.78 24.89 3.33
CA ASP A 76 -3.28 24.31 2.08
C ASP A 76 -2.28 23.31 1.51
N VAL A 77 -2.76 22.16 1.08
CA VAL A 77 -1.96 21.16 0.34
C VAL A 77 -1.73 21.65 -1.08
N LEU A 78 -0.48 21.73 -1.52
CA LEU A 78 -0.13 22.09 -2.90
C LEU A 78 0.26 20.86 -3.75
N ASP A 79 1.17 20.02 -3.24
CA ASP A 79 1.64 18.82 -3.92
C ASP A 79 2.18 17.80 -2.91
N THR A 80 1.64 16.59 -2.94
CA THR A 80 2.04 15.48 -2.06
C THR A 80 2.47 14.24 -2.83
N ARG A 81 2.59 14.33 -4.17
CA ARG A 81 2.93 13.18 -5.04
C ARG A 81 4.32 12.60 -4.76
N GLN A 82 5.23 13.44 -4.26
CA GLN A 82 6.58 13.02 -3.89
C GLN A 82 6.78 13.16 -2.37
N PRO A 83 6.80 12.07 -1.60
CA PRO A 83 6.98 12.13 -0.14
C PRO A 83 8.24 12.90 0.29
N THR A 84 9.32 12.79 -0.47
CA THR A 84 10.59 13.49 -0.18
C THR A 84 10.53 15.00 -0.41
N ARG A 85 9.46 15.53 -1.03
CA ARG A 85 9.30 16.95 -1.35
C ARG A 85 7.82 17.35 -1.43
N MET A 86 7.08 17.13 -0.37
CA MET A 86 5.69 17.61 -0.27
C MET A 86 5.67 19.12 -0.11
N ARG A 87 4.68 19.79 -0.68
CA ARG A 87 4.57 21.27 -0.69
C ARG A 87 3.26 21.69 -0.06
N PHE A 88 3.34 22.62 0.87
CA PHE A 88 2.21 23.18 1.59
C PHE A 88 2.27 24.71 1.54
N ALA A 89 1.12 25.35 1.40
CA ALA A 89 1.02 26.79 1.52
C ALA A 89 0.43 27.15 2.87
N VAL A 90 1.03 28.09 3.54
CA VAL A 90 0.61 28.60 4.84
C VAL A 90 0.14 30.05 4.70
N ARG A 91 -1.02 30.35 5.25
CA ARG A 91 -1.56 31.71 5.38
C ARG A 91 -1.69 32.06 6.85
N CYS A 92 -1.12 33.22 7.23
CA CYS A 92 -1.26 33.77 8.57
C CYS A 92 -2.50 34.66 8.64
N PRO A 93 -3.44 34.44 9.57
CA PRO A 93 -4.57 35.36 9.76
C PRO A 93 -4.08 36.74 10.21
N GLY A 94 -4.56 37.80 9.59
CA GLY A 94 -4.30 39.22 9.96
C GLY A 94 -2.99 39.84 9.45
N ALA A 95 -2.03 39.08 8.95
CA ALA A 95 -0.83 39.63 8.32
C ALA A 95 -1.04 39.65 6.80
N GLY A 96 -1.52 40.78 6.24
CA GLY A 96 -1.86 40.92 4.82
C GLY A 96 -1.41 39.79 3.93
N ALA A 97 -2.33 39.08 3.41
CA ALA A 97 -2.39 37.96 2.42
C ALA A 97 -1.08 37.29 1.91
N SER A 98 0.03 37.30 2.64
CA SER A 98 1.27 36.63 2.20
C SER A 98 1.17 35.13 2.40
N ARG A 99 1.10 34.43 1.27
CA ARG A 99 1.15 32.96 1.20
C ARG A 99 2.60 32.51 1.23
N GLN A 100 2.93 31.66 2.20
CA GLN A 100 4.29 31.12 2.38
C GLN A 100 4.31 29.64 2.01
N GLU A 101 5.32 29.21 1.24
CA GLU A 101 5.48 27.80 0.88
C GLU A 101 6.43 27.08 1.84
N TYR A 102 5.94 26.01 2.43
CA TYR A 102 6.70 25.08 3.28
C TYR A 102 6.93 23.78 2.52
N ILE A 103 8.13 23.23 2.66
CA ILE A 103 8.47 21.91 2.13
C ILE A 103 8.48 20.93 3.30
N VAL A 104 7.78 19.80 3.14
CA VAL A 104 7.86 18.68 4.08
C VAL A 104 8.54 17.52 3.38
N ARG A 105 9.52 16.94 4.05
CA ARG A 105 10.18 15.70 3.64
C ARG A 105 9.68 14.59 4.53
N ALA A 106 9.08 13.58 3.92
CA ALA A 106 8.60 12.39 4.61
C ALA A 106 9.48 11.19 4.27
N ARG A 107 9.73 10.35 5.28
CA ARG A 107 10.13 8.97 5.12
C ARG A 107 8.96 8.11 5.54
N ILE A 108 8.61 7.12 4.70
CA ILE A 108 7.44 6.27 4.89
C ILE A 108 7.92 4.83 5.02
N SER A 109 7.54 4.17 6.12
CA SER A 109 7.72 2.73 6.32
C SER A 109 6.36 2.08 6.54
N ALA A 110 6.15 0.91 5.97
CA ALA A 110 4.90 0.17 6.14
C ALA A 110 5.13 -1.35 6.06
N SER A 111 4.15 -2.11 6.53
CA SER A 111 4.08 -3.55 6.32
C SER A 111 3.68 -3.84 4.88
N VAL A 112 4.60 -4.40 4.09
CA VAL A 112 4.39 -4.70 2.67
C VAL A 112 4.92 -6.09 2.33
N VAL A 113 4.52 -6.61 1.20
CA VAL A 113 4.99 -7.93 0.73
C VAL A 113 6.42 -7.82 0.22
N ILE A 114 7.27 -8.69 0.74
CA ILE A 114 8.67 -8.82 0.37
C ILE A 114 8.97 -10.26 -0.03
N THR A 115 10.05 -10.46 -0.78
CA THR A 115 10.55 -11.81 -1.06
C THR A 115 11.23 -12.41 0.16
N ALA A 116 10.85 -13.63 0.55
CA ALA A 116 11.50 -14.40 1.62
C ALA A 116 12.81 -15.03 1.13
N THR A 117 12.84 -15.46 -0.13
CA THR A 117 13.98 -16.09 -0.81
C THR A 117 14.22 -15.39 -2.15
N PRO A 118 15.40 -15.56 -2.78
CA PRO A 118 15.61 -15.05 -4.14
C PRO A 118 14.62 -15.65 -5.13
N VAL A 119 14.12 -14.83 -6.05
CA VAL A 119 13.15 -15.20 -7.09
C VAL A 119 13.74 -14.87 -8.46
N ALA A 120 13.76 -15.84 -9.38
CA ALA A 120 14.23 -15.60 -10.75
C ALA A 120 13.19 -14.82 -11.59
N ALA A 121 13.65 -14.24 -12.69
CA ALA A 121 12.73 -13.62 -13.65
C ALA A 121 11.80 -14.67 -14.26
N ASN A 122 10.50 -14.34 -14.37
CA ASN A 122 9.41 -15.20 -14.83
C ASN A 122 9.12 -16.44 -13.93
N GLU A 123 9.70 -16.48 -12.74
CA GLU A 123 9.35 -17.47 -11.73
C GLU A 123 8.01 -17.13 -11.10
N VAL A 124 7.18 -18.15 -10.85
CA VAL A 124 5.88 -18.01 -10.18
C VAL A 124 6.09 -17.80 -8.69
N LEU A 125 5.46 -16.76 -8.14
CA LEU A 125 5.45 -16.49 -6.72
C LEU A 125 4.54 -17.48 -5.98
N THR A 126 5.05 -17.99 -4.87
CA THR A 126 4.36 -18.95 -4.00
C THR A 126 4.38 -18.45 -2.56
N ASP A 127 3.56 -19.03 -1.70
CA ASP A 127 3.55 -18.71 -0.26
C ASP A 127 4.91 -18.93 0.41
N SER A 128 5.78 -19.78 -0.15
CA SER A 128 7.10 -20.08 0.42
C SER A 128 8.15 -19.00 0.08
N ASN A 129 7.97 -18.25 -1.00
CA ASN A 129 8.95 -17.25 -1.44
C ASN A 129 8.50 -15.80 -1.22
N VAL A 130 7.32 -15.58 -0.61
CA VAL A 130 6.83 -14.27 -0.20
C VAL A 130 6.54 -14.22 1.30
N THR A 131 6.68 -13.05 1.89
CA THR A 131 6.32 -12.78 3.30
C THR A 131 5.96 -11.31 3.47
N VAL A 132 5.38 -10.94 4.62
CA VAL A 132 5.12 -9.54 4.96
C VAL A 132 6.24 -9.03 5.86
N GLY A 133 6.71 -7.82 5.63
CA GLY A 133 7.73 -7.20 6.44
C GLY A 133 7.68 -5.68 6.40
N GLN A 134 8.12 -5.06 7.49
CA GLN A 134 8.25 -3.61 7.59
C GLN A 134 9.41 -3.14 6.71
N ARG A 135 9.14 -2.23 5.76
CA ARG A 135 10.15 -1.68 4.83
C ARG A 135 9.96 -0.19 4.62
N ASP A 136 11.06 0.49 4.33
CA ASP A 136 11.02 1.86 3.79
C ASP A 136 10.48 1.80 2.35
N ILE A 137 9.36 2.47 2.14
CA ILE A 137 8.67 2.55 0.85
C ILE A 137 8.61 3.98 0.30
N THR A 138 9.41 4.89 0.85
CA THR A 138 9.40 6.32 0.49
C THR A 138 9.52 6.56 -1.02
N SER A 139 10.31 5.75 -1.72
CA SER A 139 10.51 5.81 -3.17
C SER A 139 9.72 4.77 -3.97
N ILE A 140 8.84 4.03 -3.31
CA ILE A 140 8.04 2.96 -3.92
C ILE A 140 6.59 3.40 -4.02
N THR A 141 6.09 3.57 -5.23
CA THR A 141 4.75 4.12 -5.48
C THR A 141 3.65 3.06 -5.53
N ASP A 142 4.02 1.78 -5.74
CA ASP A 142 3.10 0.68 -6.02
C ASP A 142 3.47 -0.61 -5.27
N PRO A 143 3.72 -0.56 -3.94
CA PRO A 143 4.05 -1.77 -3.18
C PRO A 143 2.86 -2.73 -3.18
N VAL A 144 3.15 -4.03 -3.19
CA VAL A 144 2.12 -5.05 -2.93
C VAL A 144 1.87 -5.11 -1.44
N VAL A 145 0.62 -4.94 -1.03
CA VAL A 145 0.23 -4.86 0.38
C VAL A 145 -0.26 -6.19 0.95
N SER A 146 -0.77 -7.07 0.09
CA SER A 146 -1.29 -8.39 0.51
C SER A 146 -0.61 -9.53 -0.25
N PRO A 147 -0.15 -10.59 0.44
CA PRO A 147 0.43 -11.77 -0.21
C PRO A 147 -0.49 -12.42 -1.25
N ILE A 148 -1.80 -12.37 -1.04
CA ILE A 148 -2.79 -12.96 -1.95
C ILE A 148 -2.76 -12.31 -3.33
N ASP A 149 -2.34 -11.03 -3.42
CA ASP A 149 -2.21 -10.30 -4.68
C ASP A 149 -0.93 -10.66 -5.43
N ALA A 150 0.05 -11.26 -4.75
CA ALA A 150 1.33 -11.67 -5.33
C ALA A 150 1.37 -13.15 -5.70
N VAL A 151 0.83 -14.01 -4.83
CA VAL A 151 0.88 -15.47 -5.02
C VAL A 151 0.16 -15.88 -6.31
N GLY A 152 0.81 -16.73 -7.09
CA GLY A 152 0.32 -17.15 -8.40
C GLY A 152 0.68 -16.20 -9.55
N GLN A 153 1.23 -15.03 -9.29
CA GLN A 153 1.81 -14.16 -10.30
C GLN A 153 3.29 -14.50 -10.57
N THR A 154 3.86 -13.95 -11.62
CA THR A 154 5.29 -14.07 -11.95
C THR A 154 5.99 -12.74 -11.80
N SER A 155 7.25 -12.78 -11.35
CA SER A 155 8.10 -11.59 -11.36
C SER A 155 8.70 -11.35 -12.74
N ARG A 156 8.57 -10.12 -13.28
CA ARG A 156 9.18 -9.75 -14.58
C ARG A 156 10.70 -9.64 -14.51
N ARG A 157 11.28 -9.55 -13.31
CA ARG A 157 12.72 -9.40 -13.08
C ARG A 157 13.17 -10.30 -11.93
N SER A 158 14.44 -10.59 -11.86
CA SER A 158 15.00 -11.28 -10.69
C SER A 158 14.93 -10.38 -9.46
N LEU A 159 14.57 -10.97 -8.31
CA LEU A 159 14.44 -10.33 -7.01
C LEU A 159 15.35 -11.03 -6.02
N ARG A 160 15.91 -10.26 -5.09
CA ARG A 160 16.71 -10.77 -3.99
C ARG A 160 15.80 -10.99 -2.77
N ALA A 161 16.24 -11.84 -1.85
CA ALA A 161 15.56 -11.95 -0.56
C ALA A 161 15.48 -10.58 0.14
N GLY A 162 14.30 -10.22 0.64
CA GLY A 162 14.02 -8.94 1.27
C GLY A 162 13.62 -7.79 0.35
N ASP A 163 13.61 -8.00 -0.97
CA ASP A 163 13.12 -6.99 -1.93
C ASP A 163 11.62 -6.78 -1.78
N VAL A 164 11.18 -5.51 -1.83
CA VAL A 164 9.75 -5.17 -1.84
C VAL A 164 9.15 -5.55 -3.19
N LEU A 165 8.04 -6.30 -3.14
CA LEU A 165 7.25 -6.59 -4.33
C LEU A 165 6.47 -5.35 -4.77
N ARG A 166 6.47 -5.09 -6.08
CA ARG A 166 5.77 -3.97 -6.70
C ARG A 166 4.77 -4.50 -7.72
N ASN A 167 3.56 -3.95 -7.73
CA ASN A 167 2.53 -4.33 -8.69
C ASN A 167 3.02 -4.22 -10.14
N SER A 168 3.79 -3.17 -10.45
CA SER A 168 4.38 -2.97 -11.79
C SER A 168 5.42 -4.03 -12.21
N SER A 169 6.01 -4.76 -11.25
CA SER A 169 6.96 -5.84 -11.52
C SER A 169 6.31 -7.22 -11.63
N LEU A 170 5.01 -7.31 -11.36
CA LEU A 170 4.28 -8.56 -11.44
C LEU A 170 3.55 -8.72 -12.78
N SER A 171 3.28 -9.94 -13.16
CA SER A 171 2.48 -10.29 -14.32
C SER A 171 1.81 -11.66 -14.14
N ALA A 172 0.68 -11.86 -14.80
CA ALA A 172 0.05 -13.16 -14.82
C ALA A 172 1.00 -14.21 -15.46
N PRO A 173 1.05 -15.43 -14.91
CA PRO A 173 1.90 -16.49 -15.44
C PRO A 173 1.49 -16.85 -16.86
N VAL A 174 2.49 -17.10 -17.70
CA VAL A 174 2.26 -17.65 -19.04
C VAL A 174 1.88 -19.12 -18.91
N LEU A 175 0.67 -19.46 -19.35
CA LEU A 175 0.13 -20.82 -19.27
C LEU A 175 0.24 -21.60 -20.58
N VAL A 176 0.42 -20.89 -21.69
CA VAL A 176 0.61 -21.45 -23.04
C VAL A 176 1.67 -20.63 -23.74
N LYS A 177 2.69 -21.28 -24.29
CA LYS A 177 3.72 -20.65 -25.11
C LYS A 177 3.51 -20.99 -26.59
N ARG A 178 3.99 -20.14 -27.47
CA ARG A 178 4.02 -20.43 -28.91
C ARG A 178 4.80 -21.74 -29.16
N GLY A 179 4.19 -22.63 -29.93
CA GLY A 179 4.73 -23.96 -30.24
C GLY A 179 4.31 -25.05 -29.24
N ASP A 180 3.66 -24.69 -28.13
CA ASP A 180 3.18 -25.70 -27.18
C ASP A 180 2.05 -26.52 -27.77
N ALA A 181 2.07 -27.83 -27.50
CA ALA A 181 0.92 -28.69 -27.70
C ALA A 181 -0.16 -28.33 -26.66
N VAL A 182 -1.38 -28.09 -27.12
CA VAL A 182 -2.52 -27.71 -26.28
C VAL A 182 -3.71 -28.61 -26.53
N VAL A 183 -4.55 -28.73 -25.50
CA VAL A 183 -5.84 -29.40 -25.61
C VAL A 183 -6.91 -28.33 -25.84
N MET A 184 -7.58 -28.41 -26.97
CA MET A 184 -8.72 -27.56 -27.35
C MET A 184 -9.98 -28.24 -26.81
N ILE A 185 -10.68 -27.63 -25.86
CA ILE A 185 -11.88 -28.17 -25.24
C ILE A 185 -13.08 -27.32 -25.64
N ALA A 186 -14.09 -27.95 -26.22
CA ALA A 186 -15.38 -27.32 -26.47
C ALA A 186 -16.46 -28.05 -25.64
N ARG A 187 -17.31 -27.27 -24.97
CA ARG A 187 -18.44 -27.79 -24.19
C ARG A 187 -19.73 -27.18 -24.72
N GLU A 188 -20.67 -28.00 -25.12
CA GLU A 188 -21.98 -27.57 -25.61
C GLU A 188 -23.04 -28.57 -25.13
N ASP A 189 -24.11 -28.08 -24.52
CA ASP A 189 -25.28 -28.86 -24.04
C ASP A 189 -24.92 -30.11 -23.20
N GLY A 190 -23.86 -29.99 -22.38
CA GLY A 190 -23.39 -31.12 -21.53
C GLY A 190 -22.47 -32.08 -22.24
N ILE A 191 -22.19 -31.90 -23.53
CA ILE A 191 -21.19 -32.68 -24.30
C ILE A 191 -19.86 -31.95 -24.27
N GLU A 192 -18.80 -32.65 -23.88
CA GLU A 192 -17.41 -32.17 -23.97
C GLU A 192 -16.70 -32.85 -25.12
N VAL A 193 -16.12 -32.05 -26.01
CA VAL A 193 -15.26 -32.54 -27.09
C VAL A 193 -13.88 -31.94 -26.90
N SER A 194 -12.86 -32.79 -26.98
CA SER A 194 -11.46 -32.38 -26.88
C SER A 194 -10.70 -32.84 -28.14
N THR A 195 -9.79 -31.96 -28.59
CA THR A 195 -8.88 -32.23 -29.70
C THR A 195 -7.53 -31.60 -29.47
N ALA A 196 -6.47 -32.20 -30.02
CA ALA A 196 -5.13 -31.66 -29.92
C ALA A 196 -4.94 -30.47 -30.88
N GLY A 197 -4.13 -29.49 -30.44
CA GLY A 197 -3.72 -28.34 -31.25
C GLY A 197 -2.31 -27.89 -30.90
N GLU A 198 -1.77 -26.98 -31.72
CA GLU A 198 -0.51 -26.29 -31.49
C GLU A 198 -0.78 -24.80 -31.30
N ALA A 199 -0.29 -24.22 -30.20
CA ALA A 199 -0.42 -22.80 -29.94
C ALA A 199 0.49 -21.99 -30.87
N LEU A 200 -0.08 -21.01 -31.56
CA LEU A 200 0.67 -20.09 -32.45
C LEU A 200 1.05 -18.78 -31.75
N ASP A 201 0.50 -18.54 -30.56
CA ASP A 201 0.76 -17.36 -29.73
C ASP A 201 1.01 -17.77 -28.28
N THR A 202 1.66 -16.88 -27.53
CA THR A 202 1.86 -17.04 -26.08
C THR A 202 0.72 -16.36 -25.33
N GLY A 203 0.19 -17.00 -24.27
CA GLY A 203 -0.90 -16.46 -23.50
C GLY A 203 -0.89 -16.83 -22.02
N ALA A 204 -1.34 -15.90 -21.17
CA ALA A 204 -1.71 -16.12 -19.78
C ALA A 204 -3.19 -16.54 -19.70
N LYS A 205 -3.68 -16.91 -18.52
CA LYS A 205 -5.09 -17.23 -18.29
C LYS A 205 -6.01 -16.12 -18.81
N GLY A 206 -7.02 -16.50 -19.58
CA GLY A 206 -7.98 -15.57 -20.20
C GLY A 206 -7.51 -14.93 -21.51
N ALA A 207 -6.24 -15.04 -21.87
CA ALA A 207 -5.73 -14.49 -23.11
C ALA A 207 -6.30 -15.22 -24.34
N LEU A 208 -6.51 -14.48 -25.43
CA LEU A 208 -6.89 -15.04 -26.73
C LEU A 208 -5.62 -15.41 -27.49
N VAL A 209 -5.49 -16.67 -27.83
CA VAL A 209 -4.38 -17.21 -28.64
C VAL A 209 -4.91 -17.87 -29.89
N ARG A 210 -4.14 -17.85 -30.96
CA ARG A 210 -4.40 -18.65 -32.17
C ARG A 210 -3.86 -20.04 -31.93
N VAL A 211 -4.67 -21.03 -32.27
CA VAL A 211 -4.31 -22.45 -32.16
C VAL A 211 -4.55 -23.13 -33.49
N ARG A 212 -3.59 -23.89 -33.98
CA ARG A 212 -3.73 -24.75 -35.16
C ARG A 212 -4.26 -26.11 -34.66
N ASN A 213 -5.42 -26.51 -35.15
CA ASN A 213 -5.98 -27.82 -34.86
C ASN A 213 -5.10 -28.90 -35.53
N ALA A 214 -4.65 -29.89 -34.76
CA ALA A 214 -3.75 -30.92 -35.23
C ALA A 214 -4.38 -31.86 -36.28
N SER A 215 -5.72 -32.06 -36.23
CA SER A 215 -6.43 -32.96 -37.17
C SER A 215 -6.82 -32.28 -38.47
N SER A 216 -7.30 -31.01 -38.42
CA SER A 216 -7.82 -30.33 -39.60
C SER A 216 -6.84 -29.31 -40.22
N GLY A 217 -5.78 -28.94 -39.47
CA GLY A 217 -4.85 -27.88 -39.87
C GLY A 217 -5.45 -26.45 -39.73
N GLN A 218 -6.74 -26.31 -39.42
CA GLN A 218 -7.39 -25.00 -39.29
C GLN A 218 -6.83 -24.21 -38.12
N VAL A 219 -6.74 -22.89 -38.28
CA VAL A 219 -6.34 -21.98 -37.22
C VAL A 219 -7.58 -21.30 -36.66
N VAL A 220 -7.78 -21.48 -35.33
CA VAL A 220 -8.91 -20.93 -34.59
C VAL A 220 -8.43 -20.04 -33.43
N ARG A 221 -9.25 -19.08 -33.03
CA ARG A 221 -8.99 -18.23 -31.86
C ARG A 221 -9.57 -18.91 -30.63
N MET A 222 -8.73 -19.15 -29.63
CA MET A 222 -9.09 -19.86 -28.41
C MET A 222 -8.69 -19.02 -27.20
N ARG A 223 -9.41 -19.19 -26.09
CA ARG A 223 -9.10 -18.56 -24.81
C ARG A 223 -8.34 -19.56 -23.93
N VAL A 224 -7.22 -19.13 -23.36
CA VAL A 224 -6.44 -19.94 -22.41
C VAL A 224 -7.20 -20.04 -21.09
N THR A 225 -7.46 -21.26 -20.63
CA THR A 225 -8.20 -21.52 -19.37
C THR A 225 -7.31 -22.11 -18.27
N ALA A 226 -6.33 -22.94 -18.65
CA ALA A 226 -5.37 -23.56 -17.75
C ALA A 226 -4.06 -23.87 -18.50
N PRO A 227 -2.99 -24.34 -17.83
CA PRO A 227 -1.75 -24.74 -18.49
C PRO A 227 -2.02 -25.76 -19.59
N GLY A 228 -1.66 -25.42 -20.84
CA GLY A 228 -1.87 -26.26 -22.02
C GLY A 228 -3.34 -26.48 -22.42
N MET A 229 -4.31 -25.76 -21.84
CA MET A 229 -5.75 -25.92 -22.12
C MET A 229 -6.35 -24.63 -22.67
N VAL A 230 -7.15 -24.78 -23.72
CA VAL A 230 -7.81 -23.66 -24.39
C VAL A 230 -9.26 -23.99 -24.75
N GLU A 231 -10.14 -22.97 -24.73
CA GLU A 231 -11.57 -23.07 -25.06
C GLU A 231 -11.95 -22.05 -26.14
N PRO A 232 -13.04 -22.23 -26.91
CA PRO A 232 -13.50 -21.28 -27.93
C PRO A 232 -13.65 -19.86 -27.35
N ALA A 233 -13.24 -18.85 -28.15
CA ALA A 233 -13.21 -17.45 -27.74
C ALA A 233 -14.60 -16.85 -27.45
N ASP A 234 -15.62 -17.36 -28.14
CA ASP A 234 -16.97 -16.77 -28.16
C ASP A 234 -17.87 -17.17 -26.98
N ARG A 235 -17.31 -17.92 -26.02
CA ARG A 235 -18.06 -18.29 -24.82
C ARG A 235 -17.79 -17.32 -23.67
N PRO A 236 -18.81 -16.69 -23.06
CA PRO A 236 -18.62 -15.90 -21.86
C PRO A 236 -18.05 -16.77 -20.73
N PRO A 237 -17.15 -16.22 -19.89
CA PRO A 237 -16.59 -16.98 -18.77
C PRO A 237 -17.72 -17.39 -17.83
N ILE A 238 -17.75 -18.69 -17.46
CA ILE A 238 -18.67 -19.22 -16.46
C ILE A 238 -18.26 -18.61 -15.11
N SER A 239 -19.04 -17.66 -14.63
CA SER A 239 -18.93 -17.18 -13.24
C SER A 239 -19.35 -18.31 -12.30
N ARG A 240 -18.46 -18.76 -11.44
CA ARG A 240 -18.75 -19.59 -10.26
C ARG A 240 -18.92 -18.70 -9.06
#